data_773b08e2e4bc5ab7493fb7733efcf1b2
#
_entry.id   773b08e2e4bc5ab7493fb7733efcf1b2
#
_cell.length_a   1.000
_cell.length_b   1.000
_cell.length_c   1.000
_cell.angle_alpha   90.00
_cell.angle_beta   90.00
_cell.angle_gamma   90.00
#
_symmetry.space_group_name_H-M   'P 1'
#
loop_
_entity.id
_entity.type
_entity.pdbx_description
1 polymer ?
#
loop_
_entity_poly.entity_id
_entity_poly.type
_entity_poly.pdbx_seq_one_letter_code
_entity_poly.pdbx_strand_id
1 'polypeptide(L)'
;MASNALWVVAACFNEETVIPRFIERVIALPEVDRLLLIDDGSSDATVTVIRQWQAQHPNAGVVLLELTRNFGKEAAMLAGLDHVDGECSAAVLIDSDLQHPPERIPAMVAAWRDGAEVVTAVRDDRDEESRLKVATASWFYRVFNR
;
A
#
# COMPACT_ATOMS: atom_id res chain seq x y z
N MET A 1 -13.58 -10.50 -21.03
CA MET A 1 -12.73 -9.32 -21.34
C MET A 1 -12.09 -8.93 -20.03
N ALA A 2 -10.76 -8.88 -19.96
CA ALA A 2 -10.09 -8.41 -18.75
C ALA A 2 -10.59 -6.99 -18.45
N SER A 3 -11.07 -6.77 -17.23
CA SER A 3 -11.47 -5.46 -16.75
C SER A 3 -10.23 -4.58 -16.81
N ASN A 4 -10.29 -3.43 -17.47
CA ASN A 4 -9.17 -2.46 -17.49
C ASN A 4 -9.03 -1.73 -16.15
N ALA A 5 -9.45 -2.37 -15.07
CA ALA A 5 -9.53 -1.81 -13.72
C ALA A 5 -8.18 -1.89 -13.00
N LEU A 6 -7.82 -0.81 -12.32
CA LEU A 6 -6.71 -0.73 -11.39
C LEU A 6 -7.23 -0.84 -9.96
N TRP A 7 -6.75 -1.82 -9.22
CA TRP A 7 -7.04 -1.94 -7.80
C TRP A 7 -5.85 -1.53 -6.95
N VAL A 8 -6.12 -0.83 -5.86
CA VAL A 8 -5.17 -0.66 -4.77
C VAL A 8 -5.48 -1.68 -3.70
N VAL A 9 -4.47 -2.38 -3.21
CA VAL A 9 -4.56 -3.44 -2.20
C VAL A 9 -3.72 -3.04 -1.01
N ALA A 10 -4.31 -2.93 0.17
CA ALA A 10 -3.62 -2.51 1.38
C ALA A 10 -4.06 -3.35 2.59
N ALA A 11 -3.09 -3.94 3.29
CA ALA A 11 -3.33 -4.57 4.58
C ALA A 11 -3.34 -3.51 5.70
N CYS A 12 -4.23 -3.67 6.66
CA CYS A 12 -4.32 -2.83 7.86
C CYS A 12 -4.44 -3.69 9.12
N PHE A 13 -3.89 -3.20 10.22
CA PHE A 13 -3.98 -3.82 11.54
C PHE A 13 -3.87 -2.77 12.64
N ASN A 14 -4.97 -2.56 13.39
CA ASN A 14 -5.07 -1.56 14.46
C ASN A 14 -4.71 -0.13 13.99
N GLU A 15 -5.39 0.33 12.95
CA GLU A 15 -5.13 1.62 12.29
C GLU A 15 -6.38 2.53 12.26
N GLU A 16 -7.25 2.42 13.27
CA GLU A 16 -8.52 3.15 13.35
C GLU A 16 -8.40 4.67 13.10
N THR A 17 -7.27 5.27 13.50
CA THR A 17 -7.04 6.73 13.38
C THR A 17 -6.52 7.15 12.00
N VAL A 18 -5.81 6.28 11.29
CA VAL A 18 -5.15 6.60 10.01
C VAL A 18 -6.00 6.22 8.82
N ILE A 19 -6.77 5.13 8.95
CA ILE A 19 -7.47 4.49 7.85
C ILE A 19 -8.46 5.42 7.11
N PRO A 20 -9.24 6.31 7.75
CA PRO A 20 -10.13 7.21 7.00
C PRO A 20 -9.38 8.11 6.05
N ARG A 21 -8.27 8.70 6.51
CA ARG A 21 -7.43 9.57 5.69
C ARG A 21 -6.74 8.81 4.57
N PHE A 22 -6.32 7.57 4.82
CA PHE A 22 -5.74 6.71 3.80
C PHE A 22 -6.76 6.45 2.68
N ILE A 23 -7.98 6.04 3.04
CA ILE A 23 -9.06 5.79 2.08
C ILE A 23 -9.30 7.04 1.21
N GLU A 24 -9.50 8.21 1.83
CA GLU A 24 -9.77 9.46 1.12
C GLU A 24 -8.66 9.81 0.11
N ARG A 25 -7.40 9.64 0.49
CA ARG A 25 -6.26 9.93 -0.40
C ARG A 25 -6.16 8.97 -1.57
N VAL A 26 -6.45 7.68 -1.35
CA VAL A 26 -6.38 6.68 -2.41
C VAL A 26 -7.53 6.84 -3.41
N ILE A 27 -8.76 7.00 -2.92
CA ILE A 27 -9.93 7.12 -3.82
C ILE A 27 -10.01 8.46 -4.55
N ALA A 28 -9.28 9.49 -4.08
CA ALA A 28 -9.15 10.76 -4.80
C ALA A 28 -8.29 10.64 -6.07
N LEU A 29 -7.57 9.54 -6.26
CA LEU A 29 -6.74 9.31 -7.45
C LEU A 29 -7.60 8.81 -8.60
N PRO A 30 -7.64 9.53 -9.74
CA PRO A 30 -8.50 9.17 -10.87
C PRO A 30 -8.11 7.86 -11.57
N GLU A 31 -6.89 7.38 -11.36
CA GLU A 31 -6.40 6.12 -11.91
C GLU A 31 -6.93 4.89 -11.15
N VAL A 32 -7.42 5.09 -9.91
CA VAL A 32 -7.84 3.99 -9.02
C VAL A 32 -9.32 3.70 -9.18
N ASP A 33 -9.64 2.50 -9.64
CA ASP A 33 -11.05 2.06 -9.77
C ASP A 33 -11.59 1.50 -8.47
N ARG A 34 -10.75 0.79 -7.69
CA ARG A 34 -11.15 0.19 -6.42
C ARG A 34 -10.02 0.15 -5.41
N LEU A 35 -10.39 0.22 -4.14
CA LEU A 35 -9.51 0.02 -2.99
C LEU A 35 -9.95 -1.22 -2.23
N LEU A 36 -9.10 -2.24 -2.15
CA LEU A 36 -9.27 -3.39 -1.26
C LEU A 36 -8.46 -3.17 0.01
N LEU A 37 -9.15 -3.11 1.14
CA LEU A 37 -8.56 -3.13 2.46
C LEU A 37 -8.65 -4.54 3.04
N ILE A 38 -7.55 -5.08 3.51
CA ILE A 38 -7.49 -6.37 4.18
C ILE A 38 -7.22 -6.11 5.67
N ASP A 39 -8.24 -6.30 6.49
CA ASP A 39 -8.08 -6.25 7.94
C ASP A 39 -7.44 -7.54 8.43
N ASP A 40 -6.24 -7.44 8.97
CA ASP A 40 -5.49 -8.58 9.52
C ASP A 40 -5.86 -8.87 10.97
N GLY A 41 -7.16 -8.91 11.26
CA GLY A 41 -7.69 -9.27 12.57
C GLY A 41 -7.49 -8.17 13.62
N SER A 42 -7.80 -6.92 13.28
CA SER A 42 -7.71 -5.79 14.22
C SER A 42 -8.56 -5.99 15.46
N SER A 43 -8.07 -5.51 16.59
CA SER A 43 -8.75 -5.51 17.90
C SER A 43 -9.30 -4.14 18.31
N ASP A 44 -8.95 -3.09 17.57
CA ASP A 44 -9.46 -1.73 17.75
C ASP A 44 -10.71 -1.46 16.88
N ALA A 45 -11.07 -0.20 16.66
CA ALA A 45 -12.22 0.17 15.85
C ALA A 45 -11.97 0.19 14.33
N THR A 46 -10.82 -0.29 13.83
CA THR A 46 -10.45 -0.24 12.40
C THR A 46 -11.57 -0.73 11.49
N VAL A 47 -12.07 -1.94 11.70
CA VAL A 47 -13.16 -2.53 10.90
C VAL A 47 -14.44 -1.69 10.97
N THR A 48 -14.80 -1.24 12.17
CA THR A 48 -15.98 -0.39 12.38
C THR A 48 -15.88 0.91 11.61
N VAL A 49 -14.72 1.55 11.64
CA VAL A 49 -14.44 2.80 10.91
C VAL A 49 -14.54 2.60 9.40
N ILE A 50 -13.97 1.52 8.87
CA ILE A 50 -14.06 1.20 7.43
C ILE A 50 -15.52 0.99 7.02
N ARG A 51 -16.28 0.20 7.78
CA ARG A 51 -17.70 -0.07 7.48
C ARG A 51 -18.57 1.18 7.55
N GLN A 52 -18.32 2.06 8.51
CA GLN A 52 -19.01 3.35 8.59
C GLN A 52 -18.69 4.23 7.37
N TRP A 53 -17.41 4.24 6.96
CA TRP A 53 -16.98 4.97 5.78
C TRP A 53 -17.67 4.43 4.51
N GLN A 54 -17.72 3.11 4.31
CA GLN A 54 -18.42 2.45 3.20
C GLN A 54 -19.92 2.79 3.18
N ALA A 55 -20.57 2.80 4.35
CA ALA A 55 -22.00 3.14 4.45
C ALA A 55 -22.31 4.58 4.04
N GLN A 56 -21.36 5.51 4.30
CA GLN A 56 -21.48 6.92 3.89
C GLN A 56 -21.15 7.12 2.40
N HIS A 57 -20.35 6.23 1.80
CA HIS A 57 -19.85 6.35 0.42
C HIS A 57 -20.06 5.05 -0.37
N PRO A 58 -21.31 4.61 -0.58
CA PRO A 58 -21.62 3.26 -1.12
C PRO A 58 -21.08 3.02 -2.54
N ASN A 59 -20.79 4.07 -3.30
CA ASN A 59 -20.32 3.99 -4.68
C ASN A 59 -18.82 4.27 -4.84
N ALA A 60 -18.08 4.40 -3.75
CA ALA A 60 -16.66 4.80 -3.81
C ALA A 60 -15.70 3.65 -4.15
N GLY A 61 -16.18 2.44 -4.35
CA GLY A 61 -15.35 1.30 -4.77
C GLY A 61 -14.41 0.77 -3.69
N VAL A 62 -14.71 1.04 -2.40
CA VAL A 62 -13.93 0.49 -1.27
C VAL A 62 -14.49 -0.87 -0.87
N VAL A 63 -13.63 -1.88 -0.84
CA VAL A 63 -13.93 -3.26 -0.45
C VAL A 63 -13.16 -3.59 0.82
N LEU A 64 -13.79 -4.31 1.74
CA LEU A 64 -13.16 -4.80 2.98
C LEU A 64 -13.13 -6.32 2.98
N LEU A 65 -11.94 -6.89 3.14
CA LEU A 65 -11.71 -8.30 3.42
C LEU A 65 -11.23 -8.43 4.87
N GLU A 66 -11.96 -9.18 5.68
CA GLU A 66 -11.63 -9.38 7.09
C GLU A 66 -11.05 -10.76 7.31
N LEU A 67 -9.84 -10.84 7.83
CA LEU A 67 -9.24 -12.09 8.26
C LEU A 67 -9.72 -12.45 9.67
N THR A 68 -9.85 -13.74 9.94
CA THR A 68 -10.38 -14.24 11.22
C THR A 68 -9.47 -13.98 12.42
N ARG A 69 -8.20 -13.68 12.18
CA ARG A 69 -7.17 -13.33 13.17
C ARG A 69 -5.98 -12.69 12.49
N ASN A 70 -5.04 -12.19 13.25
CA ASN A 70 -3.77 -11.73 12.72
C ASN A 70 -2.95 -12.91 12.18
N PHE A 71 -2.63 -12.88 10.87
CA PHE A 71 -1.78 -13.83 10.15
C PHE A 71 -0.45 -13.20 9.74
N GLY A 72 -0.31 -11.88 9.89
CA GLY A 72 0.83 -11.09 9.45
C GLY A 72 0.60 -10.44 8.08
N LYS A 73 1.31 -9.32 7.88
CA LYS A 73 1.15 -8.43 6.72
C LYS A 73 1.27 -9.17 5.39
N GLU A 74 2.28 -10.03 5.26
CA GLU A 74 2.54 -10.76 4.02
C GLU A 74 1.39 -11.69 3.67
N ALA A 75 0.84 -12.39 4.66
CA ALA A 75 -0.30 -13.29 4.48
C ALA A 75 -1.57 -12.50 4.11
N ALA A 76 -1.80 -11.37 4.76
CA ALA A 76 -2.91 -10.48 4.45
C ALA A 76 -2.81 -9.93 3.03
N MET A 77 -1.62 -9.46 2.60
CA MET A 77 -1.38 -8.98 1.25
C MET A 77 -1.59 -10.08 0.20
N LEU A 78 -1.13 -11.31 0.48
CA LEU A 78 -1.33 -12.46 -0.42
C LEU A 78 -2.83 -12.79 -0.56
N ALA A 79 -3.59 -12.80 0.55
CA ALA A 79 -5.04 -12.99 0.52
C ALA A 79 -5.74 -11.89 -0.31
N GLY A 80 -5.24 -10.64 -0.24
CA GLY A 80 -5.72 -9.54 -1.06
C GLY A 80 -5.44 -9.75 -2.54
N LEU A 81 -4.25 -10.22 -2.91
CA LEU A 81 -3.91 -10.54 -4.30
C LEU A 81 -4.77 -11.68 -4.84
N ASP A 82 -4.98 -12.74 -4.08
CA ASP A 82 -5.86 -13.85 -4.46
C ASP A 82 -7.30 -13.38 -4.68
N HIS A 83 -7.75 -12.39 -3.88
CA HIS A 83 -9.10 -11.83 -4.00
C HIS A 83 -9.31 -11.02 -5.28
N VAL A 84 -8.26 -10.33 -5.77
CA VAL A 84 -8.35 -9.48 -6.97
C VAL A 84 -7.90 -10.20 -8.24
N ASP A 85 -7.44 -11.45 -8.14
CA ASP A 85 -7.03 -12.24 -9.30
C ASP A 85 -8.19 -12.41 -10.29
N GLY A 86 -7.95 -12.06 -11.55
CA GLY A 86 -8.95 -12.06 -12.61
C GLY A 86 -9.94 -10.89 -12.57
N GLU A 87 -9.96 -10.07 -11.51
CA GLU A 87 -10.89 -8.93 -11.36
C GLU A 87 -10.28 -7.61 -11.87
N CYS A 88 -8.96 -7.50 -11.96
CA CYS A 88 -8.26 -6.30 -12.38
C CYS A 88 -7.17 -6.56 -13.41
N SER A 89 -6.76 -5.51 -14.14
CA SER A 89 -5.60 -5.56 -15.05
C SER A 89 -4.29 -5.30 -14.35
N ALA A 90 -4.32 -4.56 -13.26
CA ALA A 90 -3.17 -4.30 -12.41
C ALA A 90 -3.59 -4.08 -10.96
N ALA A 91 -2.71 -4.45 -10.04
CA ALA A 91 -2.86 -4.22 -8.61
C ALA A 91 -1.67 -3.43 -8.07
N VAL A 92 -1.93 -2.39 -7.28
CA VAL A 92 -0.92 -1.62 -6.55
C VAL A 92 -0.94 -2.05 -5.09
N LEU A 93 0.18 -2.56 -4.60
CA LEU A 93 0.35 -2.90 -3.19
C LEU A 93 0.93 -1.69 -2.45
N ILE A 94 0.29 -1.26 -1.38
CA ILE A 94 0.72 -0.12 -0.56
C ILE A 94 0.38 -0.35 0.92
N ASP A 95 1.18 0.22 1.82
CA ASP A 95 0.89 0.22 3.25
C ASP A 95 -0.14 1.29 3.59
N SER A 96 -1.05 0.97 4.51
CA SER A 96 -2.15 1.86 4.93
C SER A 96 -1.72 2.94 5.94
N ASP A 97 -0.50 2.87 6.46
CA ASP A 97 0.06 3.77 7.50
C ASP A 97 0.45 5.19 6.99
N LEU A 98 0.30 5.45 5.69
CA LEU A 98 0.67 6.69 5.01
C LEU A 98 2.18 7.04 5.04
N GLN A 99 3.06 6.10 5.41
CA GLN A 99 4.51 6.31 5.26
C GLN A 99 4.91 6.33 3.78
N HIS A 100 4.15 5.65 2.94
CA HIS A 100 4.26 5.72 1.48
C HIS A 100 3.12 6.58 0.93
N PRO A 101 3.41 7.71 0.29
CA PRO A 101 2.36 8.61 -0.19
C PRO A 101 1.60 7.99 -1.38
N PRO A 102 0.27 7.83 -1.28
CA PRO A 102 -0.55 7.30 -2.38
C PRO A 102 -0.42 8.12 -3.68
N GLU A 103 -0.04 9.37 -3.60
CA GLU A 103 0.18 10.28 -4.74
C GLU A 103 1.32 9.84 -5.68
N ARG A 104 2.07 8.80 -5.33
CA ARG A 104 3.03 8.14 -6.22
C ARG A 104 2.39 7.15 -7.18
N ILE A 105 1.18 6.69 -6.88
CA ILE A 105 0.46 5.70 -7.70
C ILE A 105 0.30 6.16 -9.16
N PRO A 106 -0.07 7.41 -9.49
CA PRO A 106 -0.16 7.85 -10.89
C PRO A 106 1.13 7.65 -11.69
N ALA A 107 2.28 7.92 -11.10
CA ALA A 107 3.57 7.71 -11.77
C ALA A 107 3.86 6.21 -12.00
N MET A 108 3.48 5.33 -11.06
CA MET A 108 3.62 3.88 -11.22
C MET A 108 2.68 3.36 -12.33
N VAL A 109 1.46 3.87 -12.37
CA VAL A 109 0.48 3.55 -13.42
C VAL A 109 0.95 3.99 -14.81
N ALA A 110 1.59 5.16 -14.91
CA ALA A 110 2.17 5.63 -16.17
C ALA A 110 3.26 4.66 -16.66
N ALA A 111 4.20 4.26 -15.80
CA ALA A 111 5.24 3.29 -16.15
C ALA A 111 4.67 1.92 -16.56
N TRP A 112 3.63 1.44 -15.88
CA TRP A 112 2.93 0.21 -16.26
C TRP A 112 2.27 0.33 -17.64
N ARG A 113 1.59 1.44 -17.92
CA ARG A 113 0.95 1.70 -19.23
C ARG A 113 1.98 1.82 -20.38
N ASP A 114 3.20 2.23 -20.06
CA ASP A 114 4.34 2.26 -21.00
C ASP A 114 4.98 0.87 -21.22
N GLY A 115 4.42 -0.18 -20.62
CA GLY A 115 4.79 -1.58 -20.87
C GLY A 115 5.64 -2.23 -19.77
N ALA A 116 5.85 -1.60 -18.62
CA ALA A 116 6.48 -2.25 -17.48
C ALA A 116 5.54 -3.30 -16.88
N GLU A 117 5.99 -4.55 -16.71
CA GLU A 117 5.21 -5.61 -16.09
C GLU A 117 5.14 -5.47 -14.56
N VAL A 118 6.23 -4.98 -13.95
CA VAL A 118 6.33 -4.71 -12.51
C VAL A 118 6.97 -3.36 -12.29
N VAL A 119 6.33 -2.51 -11.48
CA VAL A 119 6.83 -1.19 -11.09
C VAL A 119 7.03 -1.15 -9.59
N THR A 120 8.25 -0.83 -9.16
CA THR A 120 8.57 -0.70 -7.73
C THR A 120 8.96 0.73 -7.42
N ALA A 121 8.29 1.35 -6.44
CA ALA A 121 8.69 2.63 -5.89
C ALA A 121 9.89 2.45 -4.96
N VAL A 122 11.04 2.97 -5.35
CA VAL A 122 12.26 2.95 -4.55
C VAL A 122 12.38 4.28 -3.80
N ARG A 123 12.65 4.20 -2.48
CA ARG A 123 12.97 5.38 -1.68
C ARG A 123 14.33 5.91 -2.11
N ASP A 124 14.38 7.13 -2.60
CA ASP A 124 15.66 7.80 -2.89
C ASP A 124 16.16 8.50 -1.62
N ASP A 125 16.74 7.71 -0.71
CA ASP A 125 17.31 8.21 0.56
C ASP A 125 18.61 9.01 0.37
N ARG A 126 18.91 9.47 -0.87
CA ARG A 126 20.18 10.17 -1.17
C ARG A 126 20.31 11.55 -0.54
N ASP A 127 19.23 12.15 -0.03
CA ASP A 127 19.30 13.52 0.50
C ASP A 127 19.53 13.63 2.02
N GLU A 128 19.50 12.53 2.80
CA GLU A 128 19.68 12.58 4.26
C GLU A 128 20.64 11.56 4.88
N GLU A 129 21.26 10.66 4.12
CA GLU A 129 22.41 9.95 4.68
C GLU A 129 23.58 10.92 4.77
N SER A 130 23.58 11.61 5.90
CA SER A 130 24.63 12.49 6.37
C SER A 130 26.01 11.94 5.94
N ARG A 131 26.82 12.78 5.30
CA ARG A 131 28.25 12.59 5.00
C ARG A 131 29.04 11.95 6.16
N LEU A 132 28.52 12.02 7.39
CA LEU A 132 29.02 11.39 8.60
C LEU A 132 28.86 9.86 8.62
N LYS A 133 27.76 9.27 8.12
CA LYS A 133 27.60 7.80 8.07
C LYS A 133 28.52 7.15 7.04
N VAL A 134 28.73 7.78 5.89
CA VAL A 134 29.65 7.30 4.86
C VAL A 134 31.11 7.40 5.35
N ALA A 135 31.46 8.46 6.07
CA ALA A 135 32.79 8.64 6.64
C ALA A 135 33.11 7.63 7.74
N THR A 136 32.13 7.31 8.62
CA THR A 136 32.33 6.31 9.69
C THR A 136 32.40 4.88 9.16
N ALA A 137 31.60 4.52 8.15
CA ALA A 137 31.68 3.20 7.53
C ALA A 137 33.02 3.01 6.78
N SER A 138 33.50 4.00 6.03
CA SER A 138 34.79 3.92 5.35
C SER A 138 35.98 3.87 6.31
N TRP A 139 35.88 4.55 7.48
CA TRP A 139 36.88 4.48 8.53
C TRP A 139 36.90 3.09 9.21
N PHE A 140 35.73 2.52 9.49
CA PHE A 140 35.60 1.17 10.06
C PHE A 140 36.23 0.10 9.16
N TYR A 141 35.95 0.09 7.85
CA TYR A 141 36.56 -0.85 6.90
C TYR A 141 38.07 -0.66 6.74
N ARG A 142 38.59 0.57 6.90
CA ARG A 142 40.05 0.84 6.80
C ARG A 142 40.81 0.37 8.03
N VAL A 143 40.15 0.28 9.20
CA VAL A 143 40.77 -0.18 10.45
C VAL A 143 40.74 -1.71 10.57
N PHE A 144 39.74 -2.39 10.05
CA PHE A 144 39.59 -3.84 10.16
C PHE A 144 40.22 -4.67 9.04
N ASN A 145 40.67 -4.05 7.94
CA ASN A 145 41.35 -4.72 6.82
C ASN A 145 42.89 -4.51 6.84
N ARG A 146 43.49 -4.44 8.03
CA ARG A 146 44.95 -4.53 8.18
C ARG A 146 45.37 -5.78 8.94
#